data_cbd90592e552f7f609dcbbc9f60819f9
#
_entry.id   cbd90592e552f7f609dcbbc9f60819f9
#
_cell.length_a   1.000
_cell.length_b   1.000
_cell.length_c   1.000
_cell.angle_alpha   90.00
_cell.angle_beta   90.00
_cell.angle_gamma   90.00
#
_symmetry.space_group_name_H-M   'P 1'
#
loop_
_entity.id
_entity.type
_entity.pdbx_description
1 polymer ?
#
loop_
_entity_poly.entity_id
_entity_poly.type
_entity_poly.pdbx_seq_one_letter_code
_entity_poly.pdbx_strand_id
1 'polypeptide(L)'
;EGTGTVDFATGSVSITLSALPDVGSSLIYAYVGQNDAALTQRTGTSVQARARINRTLPHQGLLPGSYKATFKVGGVERTVLDSGNGSLSGTGGSGQINYADGKVSMELSATPDAGSGIVHTYQQGSVTDSPLAVTSDSTGMCIGTLPGAPLKAGSVRLSWITKRRQAA
;
A
#
# COMPACT_ATOMS: atom_id res chain seq x y z
N GLU A 1 -1.75 14.71 -17.25
CA GLU A 1 -1.21 13.67 -18.13
C GLU A 1 -0.83 12.45 -17.28
N GLY A 2 -1.12 11.25 -17.79
CA GLY A 2 -0.71 9.99 -17.19
C GLY A 2 0.53 9.43 -17.87
N THR A 3 1.12 8.38 -17.30
CA THR A 3 2.22 7.61 -17.89
C THR A 3 1.79 6.15 -18.03
N GLY A 4 2.39 5.41 -18.95
CA GLY A 4 2.07 4.01 -19.10
C GLY A 4 3.02 3.28 -20.05
N THR A 5 2.84 1.98 -20.11
CA THR A 5 3.58 1.08 -21.00
C THR A 5 2.63 0.17 -21.75
N VAL A 6 3.00 -0.21 -22.97
CA VAL A 6 2.28 -1.19 -23.80
C VAL A 6 3.25 -2.29 -24.17
N ASP A 7 2.84 -3.51 -23.94
CA ASP A 7 3.50 -4.69 -24.49
C ASP A 7 2.81 -5.07 -25.81
N PHE A 8 3.47 -4.80 -26.92
CA PHE A 8 2.91 -5.05 -28.25
C PHE A 8 2.81 -6.52 -28.61
N ALA A 9 3.55 -7.41 -27.95
CA ALA A 9 3.49 -8.84 -28.22
C ALA A 9 2.25 -9.48 -27.57
N THR A 10 1.92 -9.03 -26.36
CA THR A 10 0.79 -9.57 -25.57
C THR A 10 -0.46 -8.71 -25.63
N GLY A 11 -0.35 -7.45 -26.08
CA GLY A 11 -1.43 -6.45 -26.01
C GLY A 11 -1.70 -5.95 -24.60
N SER A 12 -0.81 -6.23 -23.64
CA SER A 12 -0.95 -5.78 -22.26
C SER A 12 -0.66 -4.29 -22.14
N VAL A 13 -1.54 -3.56 -21.43
CA VAL A 13 -1.42 -2.12 -21.21
C VAL A 13 -1.41 -1.83 -19.73
N SER A 14 -0.40 -1.08 -19.26
CA SER A 14 -0.33 -0.56 -17.90
C SER A 14 -0.33 0.96 -17.95
N ILE A 15 -1.27 1.59 -17.25
CA ILE A 15 -1.45 3.04 -17.26
C ILE A 15 -1.52 3.55 -15.82
N THR A 16 -0.74 4.60 -15.55
CA THR A 16 -0.88 5.41 -14.34
C THR A 16 -1.53 6.73 -14.73
N LEU A 17 -2.73 6.97 -14.23
CA LEU A 17 -3.47 8.20 -14.48
C LEU A 17 -3.07 9.27 -13.46
N SER A 18 -2.96 10.51 -13.89
CA SER A 18 -2.69 11.66 -13.00
C SER A 18 -3.89 12.03 -12.11
N ALA A 19 -5.08 11.60 -12.50
CA ALA A 19 -6.31 11.73 -11.72
C ALA A 19 -7.16 10.47 -11.90
N LEU A 20 -7.98 10.17 -10.90
CA LEU A 20 -8.95 9.07 -11.02
C LEU A 20 -10.02 9.45 -12.04
N PRO A 21 -10.44 8.53 -12.93
CA PRO A 21 -11.59 8.74 -13.79
C PRO A 21 -12.86 8.96 -12.98
N ASP A 22 -13.79 9.71 -13.50
CA ASP A 22 -15.10 9.90 -12.89
C ASP A 22 -15.85 8.57 -12.81
N VAL A 23 -16.66 8.41 -11.78
CA VAL A 23 -17.51 7.23 -11.60
C VAL A 23 -18.44 7.07 -12.81
N GLY A 24 -18.40 5.89 -13.42
CA GLY A 24 -19.18 5.59 -14.62
C GLY A 24 -18.54 6.03 -15.94
N SER A 25 -17.37 6.69 -15.91
CA SER A 25 -16.61 6.95 -17.13
C SER A 25 -15.93 5.69 -17.65
N SER A 26 -15.66 5.65 -18.94
CA SER A 26 -14.97 4.54 -19.61
C SER A 26 -13.60 4.98 -20.11
N LEU A 27 -12.60 4.13 -19.98
CA LEU A 27 -11.36 4.29 -20.72
C LEU A 27 -11.59 3.90 -22.17
N ILE A 28 -11.32 4.85 -23.07
CA ILE A 28 -11.42 4.62 -24.51
C ILE A 28 -10.00 4.38 -25.01
N TYR A 29 -9.81 3.29 -25.74
CA TYR A 29 -8.55 2.97 -26.40
C TYR A 29 -8.77 2.67 -27.87
N ALA A 30 -7.78 3.03 -28.67
CA ALA A 30 -7.77 2.78 -30.10
C ALA A 30 -6.46 2.04 -30.45
N TYR A 31 -6.56 1.01 -31.26
CA TYR A 31 -5.40 0.23 -31.68
C TYR A 31 -5.60 -0.35 -33.08
N VAL A 32 -4.52 -0.71 -33.73
CA VAL A 32 -4.52 -1.46 -34.97
C VAL A 32 -3.93 -2.83 -34.67
N GLY A 33 -4.68 -3.89 -34.94
CA GLY A 33 -4.17 -5.26 -34.86
C GLY A 33 -3.13 -5.51 -35.95
N GLN A 34 -2.20 -6.42 -35.71
CA GLN A 34 -1.11 -6.71 -36.65
C GLN A 34 -1.60 -7.09 -38.07
N ASN A 35 -2.80 -7.66 -38.17
CA ASN A 35 -3.41 -8.09 -39.43
C ASN A 35 -4.55 -7.17 -39.89
N ASP A 36 -4.76 -6.04 -39.23
CA ASP A 36 -5.86 -5.12 -39.52
C ASP A 36 -5.37 -3.92 -40.33
N ALA A 37 -6.11 -3.57 -41.37
CA ALA A 37 -5.81 -2.41 -42.21
C ALA A 37 -6.38 -1.10 -41.68
N ALA A 38 -7.20 -1.13 -40.62
CA ALA A 38 -7.89 0.03 -40.08
C ALA A 38 -7.77 0.11 -38.56
N LEU A 39 -7.77 1.36 -38.04
CA LEU A 39 -7.80 1.64 -36.62
C LEU A 39 -9.10 1.13 -36.01
N THR A 40 -8.99 0.25 -35.01
CA THR A 40 -10.13 -0.22 -34.24
C THR A 40 -10.23 0.55 -32.95
N GLN A 41 -11.33 1.28 -32.75
CA GLN A 41 -11.64 1.92 -31.49
C GLN A 41 -12.54 0.97 -30.69
N ARG A 42 -12.15 0.67 -29.47
CA ARG A 42 -12.94 -0.10 -28.52
C ARG A 42 -13.10 0.66 -27.23
N THR A 43 -14.31 0.63 -26.68
CA THR A 43 -14.60 1.13 -25.34
C THR A 43 -14.55 -0.06 -24.41
N GLY A 44 -13.57 -0.07 -23.50
CA GLY A 44 -13.50 -1.10 -22.47
C GLY A 44 -14.62 -0.89 -21.47
N THR A 45 -15.56 -1.82 -21.40
CA THR A 45 -16.46 -1.91 -20.26
C THR A 45 -15.68 -2.46 -19.08
N SER A 46 -15.66 -1.73 -17.99
CA SER A 46 -15.11 -2.13 -16.68
C SER A 46 -13.59 -2.36 -16.59
N VAL A 47 -12.78 -1.36 -16.91
CA VAL A 47 -11.61 -1.17 -16.09
C VAL A 47 -12.13 -0.62 -14.77
N GLN A 48 -12.29 -1.47 -13.76
CA GLN A 48 -12.51 -0.97 -12.41
C GLN A 48 -11.25 -0.19 -12.05
N ALA A 49 -11.35 1.13 -12.02
CA ALA A 49 -10.28 1.97 -11.54
C ALA A 49 -10.07 1.62 -10.07
N ARG A 50 -9.07 0.80 -9.77
CA ARG A 50 -8.70 0.49 -8.39
C ARG A 50 -7.93 1.66 -7.84
N ALA A 51 -8.53 2.38 -6.92
CA ALA A 51 -7.84 3.45 -6.22
C ALA A 51 -6.77 2.84 -5.33
N ARG A 52 -5.51 3.18 -5.59
CA ARG A 52 -4.40 2.86 -4.70
C ARG A 52 -4.17 4.03 -3.76
N ILE A 53 -4.10 3.73 -2.47
CA ILE A 53 -3.88 4.70 -1.40
C ILE A 53 -2.57 4.37 -0.72
N ASN A 54 -1.66 5.32 -0.72
CA ASN A 54 -0.44 5.29 0.07
C ASN A 54 -0.50 6.46 1.05
N ARG A 55 -0.53 6.17 2.34
CA ARG A 55 -0.66 7.18 3.38
C ARG A 55 0.22 6.85 4.57
N THR A 56 0.81 7.89 5.16
CA THR A 56 1.40 7.81 6.49
C THR A 56 0.38 8.36 7.48
N LEU A 57 0.04 7.56 8.47
CA LEU A 57 -0.87 7.97 9.55
C LEU A 57 -0.16 8.97 10.49
N PRO A 58 -0.92 9.83 11.19
CA PRO A 58 -0.35 10.82 12.11
C PRO A 58 0.47 10.21 13.25
N HIS A 59 0.21 8.96 13.62
CA HIS A 59 0.86 8.29 14.74
C HIS A 59 1.69 7.10 14.26
N GLN A 60 2.75 6.84 15.00
CA GLN A 60 3.65 5.69 14.83
C GLN A 60 3.46 4.71 16.00
N GLY A 61 4.01 3.50 15.88
CA GLY A 61 3.89 2.50 16.93
C GLY A 61 2.45 2.01 17.11
N LEU A 62 1.80 1.65 16.01
CA LEU A 62 0.41 1.21 16.03
C LEU A 62 0.28 -0.18 16.65
N LEU A 63 -0.83 -0.42 17.34
CA LEU A 63 -1.15 -1.73 17.89
C LEU A 63 -1.57 -2.68 16.75
N PRO A 64 -0.85 -3.78 16.48
CA PRO A 64 -1.23 -4.76 15.47
C PRO A 64 -2.65 -5.33 15.70
N GLY A 65 -3.44 -5.41 14.60
CA GLY A 65 -4.83 -5.85 14.64
C GLY A 65 -5.84 -4.76 14.98
N SER A 66 -5.39 -3.51 15.19
CA SER A 66 -6.29 -2.42 15.58
C SER A 66 -6.74 -1.52 14.43
N TYR A 67 -6.09 -1.63 13.26
CA TYR A 67 -6.40 -0.73 12.15
C TYR A 67 -7.66 -1.16 11.40
N LYS A 68 -8.48 -0.17 11.10
CA LYS A 68 -9.68 -0.28 10.27
C LYS A 68 -9.78 0.95 9.37
N ALA A 69 -10.01 0.74 8.09
CA ALA A 69 -10.40 1.80 7.15
C ALA A 69 -11.85 1.59 6.72
N THR A 70 -12.63 2.66 6.66
CA THR A 70 -14.03 2.63 6.19
C THR A 70 -14.27 3.75 5.19
N PHE A 71 -15.06 3.47 4.15
CA PHE A 71 -15.49 4.42 3.14
C PHE A 71 -16.78 3.93 2.49
N LYS A 72 -17.43 4.76 1.68
CA LYS A 72 -18.67 4.39 0.98
C LYS A 72 -18.45 4.22 -0.51
N VAL A 73 -19.15 3.24 -1.09
CA VAL A 73 -19.22 2.99 -2.53
C VAL A 73 -20.68 2.75 -2.88
N GLY A 74 -21.27 3.62 -3.71
CA GLY A 74 -22.69 3.58 -4.02
C GLY A 74 -23.59 3.71 -2.78
N GLY A 75 -23.16 4.52 -1.80
CA GLY A 75 -23.86 4.68 -0.52
C GLY A 75 -23.63 3.55 0.48
N VAL A 76 -23.01 2.43 0.08
CA VAL A 76 -22.77 1.26 0.94
C VAL A 76 -21.39 1.36 1.59
N GLU A 77 -21.33 1.14 2.91
CA GLU A 77 -20.07 1.12 3.64
C GLU A 77 -19.21 -0.08 3.23
N ARG A 78 -17.96 0.19 2.94
CA ARG A 78 -16.90 -0.78 2.69
C ARG A 78 -15.84 -0.68 3.77
N THR A 79 -15.27 -1.81 4.12
CA THR A 79 -14.33 -1.90 5.24
C THR A 79 -13.08 -2.67 4.82
N VAL A 80 -11.92 -2.17 5.27
CA VAL A 80 -10.63 -2.88 5.21
C VAL A 80 -10.14 -3.03 6.64
N LEU A 81 -9.81 -4.25 7.03
CA LEU A 81 -9.42 -4.63 8.39
C LEU A 81 -7.98 -5.13 8.42
N ASP A 82 -7.33 -4.88 9.51
CA ASP A 82 -5.99 -5.37 9.83
C ASP A 82 -6.06 -6.78 10.44
N SER A 83 -5.32 -7.71 9.83
CA SER A 83 -5.21 -9.11 10.31
C SER A 83 -4.23 -9.28 11.48
N GLY A 84 -3.58 -8.21 11.93
CA GLY A 84 -2.60 -8.24 13.02
C GLY A 84 -1.19 -8.71 12.64
N ASN A 85 -0.96 -8.98 11.36
CA ASN A 85 0.33 -9.40 10.81
C ASN A 85 0.89 -8.45 9.74
N GLY A 86 0.32 -7.25 9.63
CA GLY A 86 0.68 -6.26 8.61
C GLY A 86 -0.13 -6.35 7.32
N SER A 87 -0.96 -7.40 7.16
CA SER A 87 -1.83 -7.54 6.00
C SER A 87 -3.20 -6.91 6.25
N LEU A 88 -3.72 -6.25 5.25
CA LEU A 88 -5.05 -5.63 5.26
C LEU A 88 -5.96 -6.33 4.27
N SER A 89 -7.21 -6.62 4.68
CA SER A 89 -8.21 -7.24 3.81
C SER A 89 -9.64 -6.90 4.23
N GLY A 90 -10.57 -6.98 3.28
CA GLY A 90 -11.99 -6.76 3.55
C GLY A 90 -12.81 -6.46 2.32
N THR A 91 -14.08 -6.09 2.51
CA THR A 91 -14.99 -5.73 1.40
C THR A 91 -14.56 -4.48 0.66
N GLY A 92 -13.73 -3.64 1.30
CA GLY A 92 -13.21 -2.40 0.73
C GLY A 92 -11.93 -2.58 -0.07
N GLY A 93 -11.25 -3.73 -0.01
CA GLY A 93 -10.00 -3.95 -0.71
C GLY A 93 -8.99 -4.73 0.11
N SER A 94 -7.73 -4.62 -0.27
CA SER A 94 -6.60 -5.28 0.38
C SER A 94 -5.40 -4.34 0.46
N GLY A 95 -4.40 -4.69 1.28
CA GLY A 95 -3.21 -3.86 1.40
C GLY A 95 -2.25 -4.33 2.48
N GLN A 96 -1.41 -3.40 2.90
CA GLN A 96 -0.42 -3.62 3.94
C GLN A 96 -0.32 -2.41 4.87
N ILE A 97 0.03 -2.66 6.11
CA ILE A 97 0.32 -1.64 7.12
C ILE A 97 1.65 -1.94 7.79
N ASN A 98 2.48 -0.93 7.94
CA ASN A 98 3.65 -0.97 8.78
C ASN A 98 3.31 -0.27 10.11
N TYR A 99 3.24 -1.02 11.19
CA TYR A 99 2.85 -0.50 12.49
C TYR A 99 3.90 0.43 13.10
N ALA A 100 5.18 0.20 12.80
CA ALA A 100 6.27 0.95 13.39
C ALA A 100 6.29 2.41 12.91
N ASP A 101 6.01 2.65 11.62
CA ASP A 101 6.06 3.99 11.02
C ASP A 101 4.69 4.52 10.58
N GLY A 102 3.62 3.74 10.77
CA GLY A 102 2.25 4.12 10.43
C GLY A 102 1.97 4.21 8.93
N LYS A 103 2.79 3.61 8.08
CA LYS A 103 2.57 3.61 6.63
C LYS A 103 1.53 2.58 6.25
N VAL A 104 0.55 3.02 5.48
CA VAL A 104 -0.54 2.21 4.93
C VAL A 104 -0.51 2.28 3.42
N SER A 105 -0.53 1.13 2.78
CA SER A 105 -0.70 0.99 1.33
C SER A 105 -1.90 0.08 1.08
N MET A 106 -2.92 0.61 0.41
CA MET A 106 -4.14 -0.14 0.11
C MET A 106 -4.51 -0.02 -1.37
N GLU A 107 -5.05 -1.09 -1.90
CA GLU A 107 -5.75 -1.13 -3.17
C GLU A 107 -7.24 -1.34 -2.89
N LEU A 108 -8.06 -0.34 -3.20
CA LEU A 108 -9.48 -0.36 -2.93
C LEU A 108 -10.21 -1.21 -3.98
N SER A 109 -11.24 -1.92 -3.55
CA SER A 109 -12.09 -2.75 -4.44
C SER A 109 -12.89 -1.92 -5.44
N ALA A 110 -13.18 -0.65 -5.11
CA ALA A 110 -13.85 0.32 -5.95
C ALA A 110 -13.50 1.75 -5.51
N THR A 111 -13.74 2.72 -6.38
CA THR A 111 -13.55 4.14 -6.07
C THR A 111 -14.57 4.58 -5.01
N PRO A 112 -14.14 5.26 -3.93
CA PRO A 112 -15.06 5.84 -2.96
C PRO A 112 -16.00 6.87 -3.60
N ASP A 113 -17.19 7.00 -3.03
CA ASP A 113 -18.17 7.99 -3.48
C ASP A 113 -17.60 9.41 -3.42
N ALA A 114 -17.97 10.23 -4.38
CA ALA A 114 -17.54 11.63 -4.42
C ALA A 114 -17.93 12.35 -3.12
N GLY A 115 -16.99 13.05 -2.52
CA GLY A 115 -17.17 13.73 -1.23
C GLY A 115 -17.15 12.83 0.01
N SER A 116 -17.05 11.50 -0.15
CA SER A 116 -16.81 10.61 0.98
C SER A 116 -15.31 10.51 1.27
N GLY A 117 -14.94 10.70 2.53
CA GLY A 117 -13.56 10.47 2.98
C GLY A 117 -13.34 9.02 3.35
N ILE A 118 -12.06 8.60 3.36
CA ILE A 118 -11.68 7.34 4.00
C ILE A 118 -11.37 7.62 5.44
N VAL A 119 -12.13 7.00 6.34
CA VAL A 119 -11.92 7.10 7.79
C VAL A 119 -10.96 6.02 8.23
N HIS A 120 -9.86 6.41 8.85
CA HIS A 120 -8.85 5.52 9.42
C HIS A 120 -9.02 5.48 10.93
N THR A 121 -9.29 4.31 11.49
CA THR A 121 -9.40 4.07 12.93
C THR A 121 -8.31 3.08 13.35
N TYR A 122 -7.58 3.37 14.42
CA TYR A 122 -6.50 2.53 14.92
C TYR A 122 -6.18 2.88 16.37
N GLN A 123 -5.46 2.00 17.05
CA GLN A 123 -4.93 2.25 18.38
C GLN A 123 -3.41 2.39 18.30
N GLN A 124 -2.87 3.30 19.08
CA GLN A 124 -1.44 3.42 19.29
C GLN A 124 -1.03 2.51 20.44
N GLY A 125 0.00 1.68 20.18
CA GLY A 125 0.63 0.87 21.22
C GLY A 125 1.67 1.67 21.99
N SER A 126 2.09 1.16 23.13
CA SER A 126 3.27 1.66 23.82
C SER A 126 4.50 1.26 23.04
N VAL A 127 5.31 2.25 22.64
CA VAL A 127 6.63 2.02 22.04
C VAL A 127 7.65 2.06 23.16
N THR A 128 8.39 0.97 23.33
CA THR A 128 9.51 0.94 24.27
C THR A 128 10.81 0.94 23.47
N ASP A 129 11.58 2.01 23.58
CA ASP A 129 12.94 2.05 23.05
C ASP A 129 13.87 1.36 24.04
N SER A 130 14.50 0.28 23.62
CA SER A 130 15.44 -0.48 24.42
C SER A 130 16.73 -0.68 23.63
N PRO A 131 17.91 -0.45 24.24
CA PRO A 131 19.16 -0.77 23.59
C PRO A 131 19.25 -2.28 23.36
N LEU A 132 19.51 -2.67 22.11
CA LEU A 132 19.72 -4.07 21.76
C LEU A 132 21.21 -4.39 21.86
N ALA A 133 21.56 -5.30 22.76
CA ALA A 133 22.89 -5.87 22.79
C ALA A 133 23.08 -6.77 21.57
N VAL A 134 24.02 -6.42 20.71
CA VAL A 134 24.36 -7.21 19.51
C VAL A 134 25.82 -7.62 19.55
N THR A 135 26.11 -8.82 19.06
CA THR A 135 27.42 -9.27 18.71
C THR A 135 27.61 -9.22 17.22
N SER A 136 28.72 -8.67 16.74
CA SER A 136 29.04 -8.64 15.32
C SER A 136 30.17 -9.64 15.01
N ASP A 137 30.07 -10.30 13.86
CA ASP A 137 31.11 -11.14 13.32
C ASP A 137 32.04 -10.35 12.37
N SER A 138 33.06 -11.04 11.83
CA SER A 138 34.02 -10.46 10.89
C SER A 138 33.41 -10.07 9.53
N THR A 139 32.20 -10.55 9.22
CA THR A 139 31.48 -10.23 7.98
C THR A 139 30.58 -9.00 8.14
N GLY A 140 30.44 -8.48 9.36
CA GLY A 140 29.56 -7.37 9.69
C GLY A 140 28.12 -7.79 10.01
N MET A 141 27.83 -9.08 10.08
CA MET A 141 26.54 -9.58 10.55
C MET A 141 26.40 -9.33 12.05
N CYS A 142 25.28 -8.71 12.44
CA CYS A 142 24.95 -8.43 13.84
C CYS A 142 23.82 -9.34 14.30
N ILE A 143 24.03 -10.04 15.41
CA ILE A 143 23.02 -10.93 16.00
C ILE A 143 22.65 -10.40 17.38
N GLY A 144 21.36 -10.31 17.66
CA GLY A 144 20.82 -9.93 18.96
C GLY A 144 19.45 -10.54 19.18
N THR A 145 19.05 -10.68 20.44
CA THR A 145 17.74 -11.21 20.83
C THR A 145 16.90 -10.12 21.45
N LEU A 146 15.70 -9.92 20.90
CA LEU A 146 14.72 -8.99 21.44
C LEU A 146 14.00 -9.63 22.64
N PRO A 147 13.83 -8.91 23.74
CA PRO A 147 13.04 -9.38 24.87
C PRO A 147 11.55 -9.41 24.51
N GLY A 148 10.79 -10.28 25.19
CA GLY A 148 9.33 -10.33 25.06
C GLY A 148 8.79 -11.17 23.90
N ALA A 149 9.57 -12.14 23.41
CA ALA A 149 9.06 -13.10 22.43
C ALA A 149 7.87 -13.95 23.01
N PRO A 150 6.88 -14.31 22.15
CA PRO A 150 6.78 -14.09 20.71
C PRO A 150 6.39 -12.66 20.33
N LEU A 151 7.05 -12.11 19.31
CA LEU A 151 6.81 -10.75 18.83
C LEU A 151 5.72 -10.73 17.77
N LYS A 152 4.92 -9.66 17.72
CA LYS A 152 3.96 -9.46 16.66
C LYS A 152 4.66 -9.03 15.37
N ALA A 153 4.26 -9.61 14.23
CA ALA A 153 4.80 -9.23 12.93
C ALA A 153 4.61 -7.73 12.66
N GLY A 154 5.64 -7.07 12.11
CA GLY A 154 5.59 -5.65 11.79
C GLY A 154 5.69 -4.68 12.98
N SER A 155 5.86 -5.19 14.24
CA SER A 155 5.95 -4.35 15.44
C SER A 155 7.36 -3.90 15.79
N VAL A 156 8.38 -4.39 15.09
CA VAL A 156 9.80 -4.11 15.39
C VAL A 156 10.32 -3.01 14.48
N ARG A 157 10.98 -2.02 15.10
CA ARG A 157 11.76 -0.99 14.40
C ARG A 157 13.19 -1.03 14.92
N LEU A 158 14.16 -1.10 14.03
CA LEU A 158 15.57 -1.01 14.36
C LEU A 158 16.13 0.32 13.87
N SER A 159 16.94 0.96 14.71
CA SER A 159 17.71 2.14 14.37
C SER A 159 19.14 2.00 14.89
N TRP A 160 20.10 2.51 14.14
CA TRP A 160 21.52 2.47 14.54
C TRP A 160 22.23 3.73 14.08
N ILE A 161 23.34 4.05 14.75
CA ILE A 161 24.21 5.18 14.42
C ILE A 161 25.51 4.63 13.85
N THR A 162 25.91 5.09 12.67
CA THR A 162 27.23 4.78 12.10
C THR A 162 28.19 5.93 12.39
N LYS A 163 29.36 5.60 12.97
CA LYS A 163 30.48 6.56 13.08
C LYS A 163 31.37 6.38 11.86
N ARG A 164 31.51 7.40 11.03
CA ARG A 164 32.54 7.43 9.99
C ARG A 164 33.88 7.70 10.68
N ARG A 165 34.87 6.81 10.49
CA ARG A 165 36.27 7.17 10.78
C ARG A 165 36.70 8.15 9.70
N GLN A 166 37.04 9.37 10.09
CA GLN A 166 37.83 10.26 9.24
C GLN A 166 39.25 9.66 9.20
N ALA A 167 39.76 9.41 7.99
CA ALA A 167 41.17 9.11 7.81
C ALA A 167 41.98 10.34 8.25
N ALA A 168 42.97 10.12 9.10
CA ALA A 168 43.92 11.15 9.50
C ALA A 168 44.81 11.51 8.32
#